data_b17d3a5116d04ad8c9760f39290ddaa0
#
_entry.id   b17d3a5116d04ad8c9760f39290ddaa0
#
_cell.length_a   1.000
_cell.length_b   1.000
_cell.length_c   1.000
_cell.angle_alpha   90.00
_cell.angle_beta   90.00
_cell.angle_gamma   90.00
#
_symmetry.space_group_name_H-M   'P 1'
#
loop_
_entity.id
_entity.type
_entity.pdbx_description
1 polymer ?
#
loop_
_entity_poly.entity_id
_entity_poly.type
_entity_poly.pdbx_seq_one_letter_code
_entity_poly.pdbx_strand_id
1 'polypeptide(L)'
;ETDIDLSVSHEFFGIEKTTKNQREKLRKKARRYFLDTVSAELDENLKKLGVEGYHIENVVEEIDEDGKASPVASDKDPSVILVHYESMLGHTIEYIPPRVKIEISCLSMNEPTEDRLISSYIEQTFPGEDAAATATVRTVVPTRTFLEKAFLLCEEFQKQTPRHVRMSRHLYDLERLMDTGFGKQALQDIDLYERIVKHRSIYYAVGYVDYSKLMPSEIDFVPRQELMKDWEGDYAEMCNHFIYGQTLSFEKLLERIKELQDRFRKAF
;
A
#
# COMPACT_ATOMS: atom_id res chain seq x y z
N GLU A 1 2.04 11.15 3.80
CA GLU A 1 2.31 9.71 3.83
C GLU A 1 3.82 9.49 3.93
N THR A 2 4.26 8.61 4.81
CA THR A 2 5.68 8.32 5.03
C THR A 2 6.15 7.07 4.26
N ASP A 3 5.25 6.48 3.48
CA ASP A 3 5.48 5.23 2.77
C ASP A 3 5.57 5.51 1.26
N ILE A 4 6.56 4.89 0.60
CA ILE A 4 6.73 4.91 -0.85
C ILE A 4 6.57 3.48 -1.35
N ASP A 5 5.49 3.21 -2.09
CA ASP A 5 5.22 1.91 -2.67
C ASP A 5 5.68 1.87 -4.12
N LEU A 6 6.68 1.05 -4.42
CA LEU A 6 7.24 0.88 -5.75
C LEU A 6 6.88 -0.48 -6.33
N SER A 7 6.61 -0.51 -7.62
CA SER A 7 6.39 -1.75 -8.36
C SER A 7 7.41 -1.87 -9.49
N VAL A 8 8.07 -3.02 -9.56
CA VAL A 8 9.02 -3.34 -10.64
C VAL A 8 8.48 -4.51 -11.45
N SER A 9 8.42 -4.35 -12.78
CA SER A 9 7.94 -5.41 -13.67
C SER A 9 8.76 -6.69 -13.52
N HIS A 10 8.10 -7.84 -13.51
CA HIS A 10 8.75 -9.14 -13.58
C HIS A 10 9.60 -9.31 -14.85
N GLU A 11 9.26 -8.64 -15.94
CA GLU A 11 10.01 -8.61 -17.19
C GLU A 11 11.42 -8.04 -17.00
N PHE A 12 11.60 -7.05 -16.11
CA PHE A 12 12.91 -6.51 -15.76
C PHE A 12 13.87 -7.60 -15.27
N PHE A 13 13.34 -8.65 -14.65
CA PHE A 13 14.12 -9.78 -14.16
C PHE A 13 14.25 -10.92 -15.19
N GLY A 14 13.68 -10.77 -16.40
CA GLY A 14 13.73 -11.77 -17.46
C GLY A 14 12.90 -13.04 -17.17
N ILE A 15 11.81 -12.91 -16.42
CA ILE A 15 10.95 -14.02 -16.03
C ILE A 15 9.57 -13.83 -16.65
N GLU A 16 9.28 -14.62 -17.69
CA GLU A 16 8.03 -14.51 -18.46
C GLU A 16 6.90 -15.41 -17.97
N LYS A 17 7.20 -16.46 -17.21
CA LYS A 17 6.22 -17.47 -16.78
C LYS A 17 5.90 -17.34 -15.28
N THR A 18 4.67 -17.71 -14.92
CA THR A 18 4.07 -17.47 -13.60
C THR A 18 3.83 -18.74 -12.78
N THR A 19 4.60 -19.82 -13.04
CA THR A 19 4.53 -21.02 -12.19
C THR A 19 5.01 -20.70 -10.76
N LYS A 20 4.54 -21.47 -9.77
CA LYS A 20 4.93 -21.29 -8.36
C LYS A 20 6.45 -21.16 -8.18
N ASN A 21 7.22 -22.07 -8.78
CA ASN A 21 8.69 -22.06 -8.69
C ASN A 21 9.32 -20.85 -9.33
N GLN A 22 8.74 -20.34 -10.41
CA GLN A 22 9.25 -19.15 -11.11
C GLN A 22 8.93 -17.88 -10.33
N ARG A 23 7.76 -17.78 -9.70
CA ARG A 23 7.43 -16.68 -8.78
C ARG A 23 8.39 -16.64 -7.58
N GLU A 24 8.72 -17.80 -7.00
CA GLU A 24 9.70 -17.89 -5.92
C GLU A 24 11.09 -17.43 -6.36
N LYS A 25 11.56 -17.89 -7.53
CA LYS A 25 12.83 -17.44 -8.12
C LYS A 25 12.83 -15.94 -8.41
N LEU A 26 11.72 -15.41 -8.93
CA LEU A 26 11.53 -13.98 -9.17
C LEU A 26 11.68 -13.19 -7.87
N ARG A 27 10.94 -13.56 -6.84
CA ARG A 27 10.99 -12.88 -5.53
C ARG A 27 12.40 -12.89 -4.93
N LYS A 28 13.09 -14.03 -4.96
CA LYS A 28 14.48 -14.14 -4.47
C LYS A 28 15.44 -13.24 -5.24
N LYS A 29 15.33 -13.22 -6.58
CA LYS A 29 16.17 -12.38 -7.45
C LYS A 29 15.86 -10.88 -7.22
N ALA A 30 14.59 -10.52 -7.19
CA ALA A 30 14.12 -9.17 -6.97
C ALA A 30 14.56 -8.64 -5.59
N ARG A 31 14.32 -9.40 -4.52
CA ARG A 31 14.72 -9.01 -3.17
C ARG A 31 16.21 -8.75 -3.07
N ARG A 32 17.04 -9.63 -3.63
CA ARG A 32 18.50 -9.41 -3.65
C ARG A 32 18.85 -8.11 -4.37
N TYR A 33 18.29 -7.89 -5.56
CA TYR A 33 18.52 -6.67 -6.32
C TYR A 33 18.11 -5.41 -5.56
N PHE A 34 16.94 -5.43 -4.91
CA PHE A 34 16.44 -4.28 -4.16
C PHE A 34 17.32 -3.97 -2.95
N LEU A 35 17.67 -4.96 -2.16
CA LEU A 35 18.44 -4.74 -0.94
C LEU A 35 19.93 -4.46 -1.21
N ASP A 36 20.51 -5.05 -2.25
CA ASP A 36 21.95 -4.88 -2.54
C ASP A 36 22.18 -3.67 -3.46
N THR A 37 21.43 -3.57 -4.59
CA THR A 37 21.69 -2.56 -5.63
C THR A 37 20.90 -1.29 -5.37
N VAL A 38 19.56 -1.39 -5.25
CA VAL A 38 18.70 -0.20 -5.11
C VAL A 38 19.00 0.55 -3.82
N SER A 39 19.22 -0.16 -2.71
CA SER A 39 19.58 0.46 -1.42
C SER A 39 20.91 1.20 -1.51
N ALA A 40 21.93 0.61 -2.16
CA ALA A 40 23.24 1.25 -2.33
C ALA A 40 23.17 2.48 -3.26
N GLU A 41 22.44 2.39 -4.37
CA GLU A 41 22.23 3.52 -5.28
C GLU A 41 21.43 4.65 -4.62
N LEU A 42 20.45 4.32 -3.77
CA LEU A 42 19.71 5.30 -2.99
C LEU A 42 20.64 6.09 -2.05
N ASP A 43 21.50 5.40 -1.30
CA ASP A 43 22.47 6.00 -0.41
C ASP A 43 23.45 6.93 -1.17
N GLU A 44 23.98 6.43 -2.29
CA GLU A 44 24.87 7.22 -3.14
C GLU A 44 24.20 8.49 -3.69
N ASN A 45 22.96 8.38 -4.14
CA ASN A 45 22.22 9.51 -4.69
C ASN A 45 21.83 10.53 -3.61
N LEU A 46 21.42 10.10 -2.41
CA LEU A 46 21.16 11.01 -1.29
C LEU A 46 22.42 11.78 -0.90
N LYS A 47 23.58 11.13 -0.86
CA LYS A 47 24.88 11.79 -0.63
C LYS A 47 25.23 12.82 -1.73
N LYS A 48 25.00 12.47 -3.01
CA LYS A 48 25.22 13.41 -4.13
C LYS A 48 24.31 14.64 -4.07
N LEU A 49 23.11 14.48 -3.52
CA LEU A 49 22.16 15.58 -3.31
C LEU A 49 22.48 16.40 -2.04
N GLY A 50 23.51 16.03 -1.28
CA GLY A 50 23.88 16.73 -0.05
C GLY A 50 22.94 16.47 1.13
N VAL A 51 22.15 15.38 1.09
CA VAL A 51 21.29 15.00 2.21
C VAL A 51 22.16 14.42 3.32
N GLU A 52 22.02 14.95 4.53
CA GLU A 52 22.74 14.53 5.74
C GLU A 52 21.77 14.12 6.85
N GLY A 53 22.28 13.50 7.92
CA GLY A 53 21.47 13.16 9.09
C GLY A 53 20.48 12.00 8.87
N TYR A 54 20.74 11.12 7.93
CA TYR A 54 19.92 9.93 7.66
C TYR A 54 20.70 8.62 7.85
N HIS A 55 19.96 7.54 8.02
CA HIS A 55 20.48 6.18 8.06
C HIS A 55 19.57 5.25 7.25
N ILE A 56 20.17 4.42 6.37
CA ILE A 56 19.43 3.42 5.57
C ILE A 56 19.54 2.07 6.25
N GLU A 57 18.38 1.43 6.44
CA GLU A 57 18.23 0.09 6.98
C GLU A 57 17.49 -0.80 5.97
N ASN A 58 18.09 -1.93 5.61
CA ASN A 58 17.43 -2.99 4.87
C ASN A 58 16.74 -3.92 5.87
N VAL A 59 15.41 -4.09 5.75
CA VAL A 59 14.66 -4.97 6.66
C VAL A 59 14.95 -6.43 6.31
N VAL A 60 15.84 -7.04 7.09
CA VAL A 60 16.27 -8.45 6.96
C VAL A 60 15.80 -9.32 8.10
N GLU A 61 15.23 -8.73 9.15
CA GLU A 61 14.65 -9.42 10.30
C GLU A 61 13.21 -8.93 10.54
N GLU A 62 12.33 -9.82 10.98
CA GLU A 62 10.97 -9.54 11.45
C GLU A 62 10.90 -9.87 12.93
N ILE A 63 10.21 -9.02 13.69
CA ILE A 63 9.94 -9.24 15.12
C ILE A 63 8.50 -9.75 15.23
N ASP A 64 8.29 -10.91 15.85
CA ASP A 64 6.96 -11.47 16.08
C ASP A 64 6.25 -10.79 17.28
N GLU A 65 5.01 -11.18 17.54
CA GLU A 65 4.19 -10.63 18.65
C GLU A 65 4.80 -10.88 20.04
N ASP A 66 5.63 -11.92 20.16
CA ASP A 66 6.35 -12.27 21.38
C ASP A 66 7.71 -11.53 21.51
N GLY A 67 8.03 -10.63 20.56
CA GLY A 67 9.28 -9.87 20.55
C GLY A 67 10.49 -10.64 20.05
N LYS A 68 10.32 -11.81 19.44
CA LYS A 68 11.41 -12.64 18.95
C LYS A 68 11.76 -12.26 17.51
N ALA A 69 13.02 -11.91 17.29
CA ALA A 69 13.55 -11.64 15.96
C ALA A 69 13.74 -12.94 15.17
N SER A 70 13.35 -12.92 13.89
CA SER A 70 13.60 -13.99 12.94
C SER A 70 13.97 -13.43 11.58
N PRO A 71 14.85 -14.12 10.80
CA PRO A 71 15.21 -13.68 9.48
C PRO A 71 13.99 -13.61 8.56
N VAL A 72 13.88 -12.51 7.81
CA VAL A 72 12.88 -12.38 6.75
C VAL A 72 13.13 -13.42 5.66
N ALA A 73 12.08 -14.09 5.21
CA ALA A 73 12.18 -15.09 4.15
C ALA A 73 12.86 -14.53 2.89
N SER A 74 13.77 -15.30 2.30
CA SER A 74 14.56 -14.87 1.12
C SER A 74 13.72 -14.54 -0.11
N ASP A 75 12.45 -14.96 -0.11
CA ASP A 75 11.47 -14.71 -1.17
C ASP A 75 10.30 -13.83 -0.69
N LYS A 76 10.48 -13.08 0.42
CA LYS A 76 9.49 -12.11 0.91
C LYS A 76 9.29 -11.01 -0.13
N ASP A 77 8.03 -10.69 -0.40
CA ASP A 77 7.60 -9.56 -1.22
C ASP A 77 6.45 -8.84 -0.49
N PRO A 78 6.48 -7.52 -0.35
CA PRO A 78 7.51 -6.58 -0.80
C PRO A 78 8.82 -6.68 0.00
N SER A 79 9.92 -6.21 -0.62
CA SER A 79 11.16 -5.88 0.10
C SER A 79 11.04 -4.50 0.71
N VAL A 80 11.60 -4.30 1.89
CA VAL A 80 11.48 -3.04 2.63
C VAL A 80 12.85 -2.43 2.89
N ILE A 81 12.97 -1.13 2.54
CA ILE A 81 14.10 -0.27 2.86
C ILE A 81 13.57 0.87 3.73
N LEU A 82 14.21 1.16 4.85
CA LEU A 82 13.88 2.26 5.74
C LEU A 82 14.95 3.34 5.63
N VAL A 83 14.54 4.57 5.44
CA VAL A 83 15.41 5.76 5.52
C VAL A 83 15.04 6.50 6.79
N HIS A 84 15.79 6.27 7.85
CA HIS A 84 15.60 6.94 9.13
C HIS A 84 16.19 8.34 9.08
N TYR A 85 15.56 9.29 9.76
CA TYR A 85 16.03 10.66 9.91
C TYR A 85 15.76 11.18 11.32
N GLU A 86 16.49 12.22 11.73
CA GLU A 86 16.22 12.86 13.02
C GLU A 86 15.02 13.81 12.92
N SER A 87 14.06 13.65 13.84
CA SER A 87 12.90 14.54 13.90
C SER A 87 13.31 15.93 14.38
N MET A 88 13.01 16.96 13.62
CA MET A 88 13.21 18.36 14.02
C MET A 88 12.18 18.84 15.05
N LEU A 89 11.12 18.07 15.30
CA LEU A 89 10.00 18.47 16.16
C LEU A 89 10.26 18.23 17.66
N GLY A 90 11.42 17.64 18.02
CA GLY A 90 11.80 17.38 19.41
C GLY A 90 10.97 16.31 20.13
N HIS A 91 10.01 15.70 19.45
CA HIS A 91 9.22 14.56 19.93
C HIS A 91 8.94 13.59 18.78
N THR A 92 8.76 12.33 19.13
CA THR A 92 8.36 11.29 18.18
C THR A 92 6.92 10.89 18.43
N ILE A 93 6.17 10.67 17.35
CA ILE A 93 4.81 10.13 17.41
C ILE A 93 4.95 8.64 17.02
N GLU A 94 4.56 7.74 17.90
CA GLU A 94 4.69 6.29 17.69
C GLU A 94 3.98 5.84 16.40
N TYR A 95 2.83 6.44 16.11
CA TYR A 95 2.06 6.17 14.90
C TYR A 95 2.79 6.59 13.62
N ILE A 96 3.65 7.64 13.68
CA ILE A 96 4.43 8.17 12.57
C ILE A 96 5.91 8.26 12.99
N PRO A 97 6.66 7.16 12.95
CA PRO A 97 8.08 7.19 13.28
C PRO A 97 8.87 8.04 12.27
N PRO A 98 9.98 8.68 12.68
CA PRO A 98 10.78 9.56 11.81
C PRO A 98 11.59 8.76 10.80
N ARG A 99 10.91 8.20 9.83
CA ARG A 99 11.50 7.44 8.73
C ARG A 99 10.62 7.49 7.48
N VAL A 100 11.23 7.33 6.32
CA VAL A 100 10.55 7.02 5.08
C VAL A 100 10.66 5.50 4.86
N LYS A 101 9.53 4.84 4.70
CA LYS A 101 9.46 3.40 4.39
C LYS A 101 9.29 3.24 2.89
N ILE A 102 10.20 2.50 2.26
CA ILE A 102 10.14 2.17 0.84
C ILE A 102 9.82 0.68 0.70
N GLU A 103 8.65 0.36 0.19
CA GLU A 103 8.21 -1.01 -0.10
C GLU A 103 8.34 -1.26 -1.60
N ILE A 104 9.13 -2.27 -1.99
CA ILE A 104 9.37 -2.57 -3.41
C ILE A 104 8.86 -3.97 -3.71
N SER A 105 7.84 -4.06 -4.56
CA SER A 105 7.23 -5.32 -4.98
C SER A 105 7.57 -5.65 -6.43
N CYS A 106 7.82 -6.92 -6.69
CA CYS A 106 7.92 -7.47 -8.05
C CYS A 106 6.67 -8.27 -8.47
N LEU A 107 5.68 -8.37 -7.59
CA LEU A 107 4.44 -9.10 -7.85
C LEU A 107 3.27 -8.17 -8.17
N SER A 108 3.38 -6.88 -7.87
CA SER A 108 2.32 -5.93 -8.15
C SER A 108 2.08 -5.78 -9.66
N MET A 109 0.83 -5.58 -10.02
CA MET A 109 0.45 -5.26 -11.39
C MET A 109 0.98 -3.87 -11.77
N ASN A 110 1.53 -3.70 -12.98
CA ASN A 110 2.13 -2.43 -13.38
C ASN A 110 1.14 -1.47 -14.08
N GLU A 111 0.10 -2.00 -14.71
CA GLU A 111 -0.87 -1.22 -15.48
C GLU A 111 -2.27 -1.26 -14.83
N PRO A 112 -3.10 -0.22 -14.99
CA PRO A 112 -2.81 1.05 -15.66
C PRO A 112 -2.03 2.05 -14.80
N THR A 113 -1.20 2.86 -15.45
CA THR A 113 -0.38 3.91 -14.84
C THR A 113 -0.49 5.22 -15.61
N GLU A 114 -0.13 6.33 -14.97
CA GLU A 114 -0.02 7.65 -15.57
C GLU A 114 1.18 8.41 -14.98
N ASP A 115 1.73 9.36 -15.74
CA ASP A 115 2.80 10.21 -15.24
C ASP A 115 2.19 11.35 -14.41
N ARG A 116 2.69 11.52 -13.18
CA ARG A 116 2.25 12.56 -12.24
C ARG A 116 3.43 13.39 -11.78
N LEU A 117 3.25 14.70 -11.83
CA LEU A 117 4.17 15.62 -11.17
C LEU A 117 3.92 15.57 -9.66
N ILE A 118 4.96 15.23 -8.92
CA ILE A 118 4.95 15.22 -7.45
C ILE A 118 5.82 16.37 -6.97
N SER A 119 5.34 17.12 -6.00
CA SER A 119 6.07 18.20 -5.34
C SER A 119 5.86 18.15 -3.83
N SER A 120 6.79 18.72 -3.07
CA SER A 120 6.63 18.87 -1.62
C SER A 120 5.48 19.82 -1.29
N TYR A 121 4.91 19.72 -0.09
CA TYR A 121 3.93 20.70 0.41
C TYR A 121 4.56 22.09 0.58
N ILE A 122 5.87 22.16 0.82
CA ILE A 122 6.60 23.44 0.89
C ILE A 122 6.56 24.11 -0.48
N GLU A 123 6.92 23.39 -1.55
CA GLU A 123 6.88 23.93 -2.92
C GLU A 123 5.47 24.32 -3.35
N GLN A 124 4.44 23.55 -2.94
CA GLN A 124 3.04 23.89 -3.24
C GLN A 124 2.57 25.16 -2.52
N THR A 125 3.08 25.41 -1.32
CA THR A 125 2.69 26.57 -0.50
C THR A 125 3.55 27.80 -0.79
N PHE A 126 4.83 27.59 -1.04
CA PHE A 126 5.85 28.63 -1.28
C PHE A 126 6.61 28.31 -2.58
N PRO A 127 6.04 28.59 -3.75
CA PRO A 127 6.64 28.23 -5.03
C PRO A 127 8.03 28.86 -5.22
N GLY A 128 9.00 28.03 -5.56
CA GLY A 128 10.40 28.42 -5.77
C GLY A 128 11.32 28.23 -4.58
N GLU A 129 10.78 27.92 -3.38
CA GLU A 129 11.60 27.68 -2.19
C GLU A 129 12.18 26.25 -2.16
N ASP A 130 11.53 25.31 -2.83
CA ASP A 130 11.90 23.89 -2.85
C ASP A 130 11.74 23.26 -4.25
N ALA A 131 12.12 24.02 -5.28
CA ALA A 131 11.96 23.58 -6.69
C ALA A 131 12.68 22.26 -7.01
N ALA A 132 13.72 21.90 -6.24
CA ALA A 132 14.42 20.62 -6.38
C ALA A 132 13.60 19.41 -5.92
N ALA A 133 12.55 19.63 -5.13
CA ALA A 133 11.67 18.56 -4.63
C ALA A 133 10.48 18.26 -5.56
N THR A 134 10.57 18.60 -6.83
CA THR A 134 9.59 18.24 -7.85
C THR A 134 10.12 17.11 -8.74
N ALA A 135 9.29 16.10 -8.97
CA ALA A 135 9.62 14.99 -9.85
C ALA A 135 8.41 14.50 -10.62
N THR A 136 8.59 14.11 -11.88
CA THR A 136 7.56 13.35 -12.62
C THR A 136 7.75 11.88 -12.34
N VAL A 137 6.73 11.25 -11.76
CA VAL A 137 6.75 9.85 -11.38
C VAL A 137 5.61 9.11 -12.08
N ARG A 138 5.91 7.94 -12.63
CA ARG A 138 4.91 7.04 -13.17
C ARG A 138 4.17 6.37 -12.04
N THR A 139 2.89 6.72 -11.86
CA THR A 139 2.07 6.28 -10.73
C THR A 139 0.90 5.41 -11.18
N VAL A 140 0.47 4.53 -10.30
CA VAL A 140 -0.77 3.75 -10.47
C VAL A 140 -1.95 4.70 -10.47
N VAL A 141 -2.89 4.51 -11.41
CA VAL A 141 -4.11 5.33 -11.44
C VAL A 141 -5.00 5.07 -10.22
N PRO A 142 -5.63 6.11 -9.64
CA PRO A 142 -6.47 5.95 -8.45
C PRO A 142 -7.64 4.97 -8.63
N THR A 143 -8.15 4.81 -9.83
CA THR A 143 -9.18 3.82 -10.19
C THR A 143 -8.77 2.40 -9.83
N ARG A 144 -7.51 2.02 -10.14
CA ARG A 144 -6.95 0.72 -9.78
C ARG A 144 -6.74 0.62 -8.27
N THR A 145 -6.14 1.63 -7.66
CA THR A 145 -5.89 1.67 -6.21
C THR A 145 -7.18 1.49 -5.41
N PHE A 146 -8.28 2.09 -5.88
CA PHE A 146 -9.60 1.94 -5.27
C PHE A 146 -10.06 0.47 -5.25
N LEU A 147 -9.98 -0.23 -6.39
CA LEU A 147 -10.34 -1.65 -6.47
C LEU A 147 -9.42 -2.53 -5.61
N GLU A 148 -8.11 -2.29 -5.66
CA GLU A 148 -7.14 -3.07 -4.89
C GLU A 148 -7.32 -2.93 -3.38
N LYS A 149 -7.72 -1.76 -2.89
CA LYS A 149 -8.04 -1.56 -1.46
C LYS A 149 -9.29 -2.35 -1.04
N ALA A 150 -10.33 -2.39 -1.86
CA ALA A 150 -11.51 -3.22 -1.60
C ALA A 150 -11.15 -4.71 -1.59
N PHE A 151 -10.36 -5.18 -2.55
CA PHE A 151 -9.90 -6.58 -2.60
C PHE A 151 -9.01 -6.95 -1.42
N LEU A 152 -8.09 -6.06 -1.03
CA LEU A 152 -7.23 -6.26 0.13
C LEU A 152 -8.06 -6.48 1.41
N LEU A 153 -9.07 -5.67 1.64
CA LEU A 153 -9.97 -5.83 2.79
C LEU A 153 -10.79 -7.11 2.70
N CYS A 154 -11.33 -7.44 1.53
CA CYS A 154 -12.06 -8.68 1.32
C CYS A 154 -11.18 -9.91 1.56
N GLU A 155 -9.91 -9.90 1.14
CA GLU A 155 -8.93 -10.95 1.44
C GLU A 155 -8.60 -11.00 2.93
N GLU A 156 -8.42 -9.84 3.58
CA GLU A 156 -8.12 -9.78 5.00
C GLU A 156 -9.25 -10.39 5.84
N PHE A 157 -10.51 -10.12 5.50
CA PHE A 157 -11.68 -10.67 6.21
C PHE A 157 -11.93 -12.17 5.94
N GLN A 158 -11.21 -12.78 5.02
CA GLN A 158 -11.22 -14.24 4.86
C GLN A 158 -10.30 -14.95 5.86
N LYS A 159 -9.44 -14.23 6.59
CA LYS A 159 -8.65 -14.80 7.67
C LYS A 159 -9.53 -15.19 8.85
N GLN A 160 -9.07 -16.17 9.61
CA GLN A 160 -9.67 -16.54 10.89
C GLN A 160 -9.57 -15.37 11.89
N THR A 161 -8.41 -14.72 11.93
CA THR A 161 -8.15 -13.52 12.75
C THR A 161 -7.69 -12.38 11.84
N PRO A 162 -8.61 -11.53 11.35
CA PRO A 162 -8.27 -10.37 10.55
C PRO A 162 -7.49 -9.34 11.36
N ARG A 163 -6.51 -8.70 10.74
CA ARG A 163 -5.76 -7.60 11.34
C ARG A 163 -6.65 -6.35 11.42
N HIS A 164 -6.43 -5.53 12.41
CA HIS A 164 -7.06 -4.21 12.54
C HIS A 164 -6.03 -3.07 12.50
N VAL A 165 -4.84 -3.30 13.06
CA VAL A 165 -3.80 -2.26 13.19
C VAL A 165 -3.44 -1.67 11.82
N ARG A 166 -3.62 -0.35 11.70
CA ARG A 166 -3.42 0.44 10.47
C ARG A 166 -4.26 -0.02 9.27
N MET A 167 -5.38 -0.70 9.50
CA MET A 167 -6.25 -1.20 8.43
C MET A 167 -7.43 -0.28 8.15
N SER A 168 -7.88 0.50 9.11
CA SER A 168 -8.98 1.48 8.94
C SER A 168 -8.67 2.55 7.89
N ARG A 169 -7.38 2.82 7.61
CA ARG A 169 -6.96 3.71 6.53
C ARG A 169 -7.51 3.29 5.16
N HIS A 170 -7.67 1.99 4.94
CA HIS A 170 -8.23 1.49 3.67
C HIS A 170 -9.73 1.79 3.55
N LEU A 171 -10.48 1.75 4.65
CA LEU A 171 -11.88 2.19 4.67
C LEU A 171 -11.98 3.69 4.41
N TYR A 172 -11.12 4.49 5.05
CA TYR A 172 -11.04 5.92 4.82
C TYR A 172 -10.75 6.25 3.36
N ASP A 173 -9.75 5.62 2.75
CA ASP A 173 -9.39 5.86 1.36
C ASP A 173 -10.50 5.46 0.39
N LEU A 174 -11.19 4.34 0.65
CA LEU A 174 -12.35 3.92 -0.13
C LEU A 174 -13.48 4.94 -0.06
N GLU A 175 -13.79 5.47 1.14
CA GLU A 175 -14.79 6.50 1.31
C GLU A 175 -14.42 7.78 0.56
N ARG A 176 -13.16 8.22 0.68
CA ARG A 176 -12.69 9.43 -0.02
C ARG A 176 -12.71 9.30 -1.54
N LEU A 177 -12.55 8.11 -2.08
CA LEU A 177 -12.51 7.85 -3.52
C LEU A 177 -13.88 7.53 -4.12
N MET A 178 -14.83 6.96 -3.36
CA MET A 178 -16.06 6.36 -3.89
C MET A 178 -16.95 7.31 -4.71
N ASP A 179 -16.96 8.60 -4.38
CA ASP A 179 -17.79 9.60 -5.09
C ASP A 179 -17.01 10.42 -6.12
N THR A 180 -15.71 10.19 -6.23
CA THR A 180 -14.87 10.82 -7.25
C THR A 180 -15.13 10.21 -8.63
N GLY A 181 -14.60 10.87 -9.67
CA GLY A 181 -14.59 10.29 -11.03
C GLY A 181 -13.88 8.93 -11.08
N PHE A 182 -12.80 8.76 -10.28
CA PHE A 182 -12.03 7.51 -10.21
C PHE A 182 -12.83 6.34 -9.63
N GLY A 183 -13.54 6.56 -8.52
CA GLY A 183 -14.39 5.53 -7.91
C GLY A 183 -15.55 5.13 -8.82
N LYS A 184 -16.19 6.10 -9.45
CA LYS A 184 -17.28 5.86 -10.42
C LYS A 184 -16.79 5.09 -11.65
N GLN A 185 -15.63 5.46 -12.20
CA GLN A 185 -15.00 4.75 -13.32
C GLN A 185 -14.63 3.33 -12.95
N ALA A 186 -14.09 3.11 -11.75
CA ALA A 186 -13.73 1.79 -11.26
C ALA A 186 -14.91 0.80 -11.25
N LEU A 187 -16.10 1.30 -10.88
CA LEU A 187 -17.34 0.54 -10.85
C LEU A 187 -18.02 0.36 -12.23
N GLN A 188 -17.41 0.88 -13.29
CA GLN A 188 -17.86 0.71 -14.67
C GLN A 188 -16.89 -0.09 -15.52
N ASP A 189 -15.68 -0.35 -15.02
CA ASP A 189 -14.60 -1.04 -15.75
C ASP A 189 -14.46 -2.49 -15.28
N ILE A 190 -15.37 -3.35 -15.76
CA ILE A 190 -15.36 -4.78 -15.45
C ILE A 190 -14.06 -5.45 -15.93
N ASP A 191 -13.50 -5.02 -17.05
CA ASP A 191 -12.28 -5.59 -17.60
C ASP A 191 -11.09 -5.33 -16.68
N LEU A 192 -10.96 -4.13 -16.11
CA LEU A 192 -9.95 -3.82 -15.12
C LEU A 192 -10.18 -4.63 -13.84
N TYR A 193 -11.42 -4.69 -13.37
CA TYR A 193 -11.81 -5.46 -12.19
C TYR A 193 -11.35 -6.92 -12.29
N GLU A 194 -11.76 -7.61 -13.36
CA GLU A 194 -11.43 -9.02 -13.57
C GLU A 194 -9.93 -9.24 -13.78
N ARG A 195 -9.24 -8.33 -14.48
CA ARG A 195 -7.78 -8.39 -14.62
C ARG A 195 -7.06 -8.32 -13.28
N ILE A 196 -7.50 -7.44 -12.37
CA ILE A 196 -6.89 -7.33 -11.04
C ILE A 196 -7.15 -8.61 -10.24
N VAL A 197 -8.40 -9.12 -10.20
CA VAL A 197 -8.73 -10.37 -9.49
C VAL A 197 -7.90 -11.54 -10.03
N LYS A 198 -7.81 -11.67 -11.36
CA LYS A 198 -6.99 -12.70 -12.01
C LYS A 198 -5.50 -12.55 -11.66
N HIS A 199 -4.99 -11.32 -11.70
CA HIS A 199 -3.60 -11.03 -11.33
C HIS A 199 -3.32 -11.46 -9.89
N ARG A 200 -4.19 -11.07 -8.93
CA ARG A 200 -4.06 -11.43 -7.52
C ARG A 200 -4.07 -12.95 -7.32
N SER A 201 -4.96 -13.67 -7.98
CA SER A 201 -5.05 -15.13 -7.89
C SER A 201 -3.81 -15.86 -8.43
N ILE A 202 -3.10 -15.27 -9.38
CA ILE A 202 -1.91 -15.86 -10.01
C ILE A 202 -0.63 -15.45 -9.28
N TYR A 203 -0.44 -14.16 -9.03
CA TYR A 203 0.84 -13.62 -8.54
C TYR A 203 0.92 -13.62 -7.02
N TYR A 204 -0.11 -13.16 -6.32
CA TYR A 204 -0.15 -13.27 -4.85
C TYR A 204 -0.47 -14.71 -4.43
N ALA A 205 -1.47 -15.33 -5.01
CA ALA A 205 -1.85 -16.73 -4.82
C ALA A 205 -1.87 -17.13 -3.33
N VAL A 206 -2.48 -16.28 -2.51
CA VAL A 206 -2.52 -16.43 -1.05
C VAL A 206 -3.37 -17.65 -0.68
N GLY A 207 -2.80 -18.60 0.08
CA GLY A 207 -3.36 -19.92 0.28
C GLY A 207 -4.70 -19.99 1.03
N TYR A 208 -5.03 -18.98 1.86
CA TYR A 208 -6.30 -18.92 2.58
C TYR A 208 -7.39 -18.14 1.84
N VAL A 209 -7.05 -17.48 0.70
CA VAL A 209 -7.97 -16.62 -0.05
C VAL A 209 -8.74 -17.45 -1.08
N ASP A 210 -10.05 -17.40 -0.99
CA ASP A 210 -10.95 -17.78 -2.06
C ASP A 210 -11.19 -16.57 -2.98
N TYR A 211 -10.52 -16.56 -4.12
CA TYR A 211 -10.60 -15.45 -5.08
C TYR A 211 -11.97 -15.31 -5.76
N SER A 212 -12.86 -16.31 -5.70
CA SER A 212 -14.23 -16.18 -6.18
C SER A 212 -15.03 -15.17 -5.36
N LYS A 213 -14.67 -15.00 -4.08
CA LYS A 213 -15.28 -14.01 -3.18
C LYS A 213 -14.88 -12.57 -3.46
N LEU A 214 -13.91 -12.34 -4.34
CA LEU A 214 -13.59 -11.00 -4.83
C LEU A 214 -14.53 -10.59 -5.99
N MET A 215 -15.33 -11.50 -6.54
CA MET A 215 -16.27 -11.15 -7.60
C MET A 215 -17.38 -10.22 -7.07
N PRO A 216 -17.95 -9.36 -7.92
CA PRO A 216 -18.87 -8.29 -7.47
C PRO A 216 -20.03 -8.77 -6.62
N SER A 217 -20.66 -9.90 -6.96
CA SER A 217 -21.79 -10.45 -6.21
C SER A 217 -21.43 -10.95 -4.80
N GLU A 218 -20.17 -11.32 -4.58
CA GLU A 218 -19.69 -11.97 -3.36
C GLU A 218 -18.82 -11.08 -2.49
N ILE A 219 -18.36 -9.93 -3.04
CA ILE A 219 -17.38 -9.09 -2.34
C ILE A 219 -17.89 -8.62 -0.98
N ASP A 220 -17.05 -8.76 0.04
CA ASP A 220 -17.33 -8.35 1.41
C ASP A 220 -16.09 -7.72 2.04
N PHE A 221 -16.13 -6.37 2.21
CA PHE A 221 -15.05 -5.58 2.79
C PHE A 221 -15.52 -4.70 3.95
N VAL A 222 -16.69 -5.01 4.54
CA VAL A 222 -17.18 -4.37 5.75
C VAL A 222 -16.68 -5.13 6.97
N PRO A 223 -16.09 -4.46 7.98
CA PRO A 223 -15.69 -5.14 9.22
C PRO A 223 -16.85 -5.84 9.91
N ARG A 224 -16.62 -7.07 10.37
CA ARG A 224 -17.62 -7.84 11.12
C ARG A 224 -17.88 -7.24 12.50
N GLN A 225 -19.04 -7.52 13.07
CA GLN A 225 -19.48 -6.95 14.34
C GLN A 225 -18.48 -7.19 15.48
N GLU A 226 -17.88 -8.36 15.54
CA GLU A 226 -16.89 -8.73 16.57
C GLU A 226 -15.58 -7.93 16.48
N LEU A 227 -15.28 -7.32 15.31
CA LEU A 227 -14.07 -6.55 15.07
C LEU A 227 -14.27 -5.04 15.25
N MET A 228 -15.52 -4.59 15.40
CA MET A 228 -15.86 -3.16 15.34
C MET A 228 -15.08 -2.31 16.33
N LYS A 229 -14.92 -2.77 17.59
CA LYS A 229 -14.22 -2.02 18.63
C LYS A 229 -12.75 -1.77 18.28
N ASP A 230 -12.08 -2.78 17.75
CA ASP A 230 -10.66 -2.69 17.41
C ASP A 230 -10.45 -1.78 16.19
N TRP A 231 -11.35 -1.86 15.20
CA TRP A 231 -11.33 -1.00 14.01
C TRP A 231 -11.69 0.44 14.32
N GLU A 232 -12.62 0.69 15.26
CA GLU A 232 -12.93 2.03 15.73
C GLU A 232 -11.74 2.65 16.47
N GLY A 233 -11.03 1.87 17.30
CA GLY A 233 -9.80 2.31 17.96
C GLY A 233 -8.71 2.67 16.97
N ASP A 234 -8.44 1.81 15.96
CA ASP A 234 -7.47 2.08 14.90
C ASP A 234 -7.83 3.33 14.09
N TYR A 235 -9.12 3.52 13.78
CA TYR A 235 -9.60 4.71 13.08
C TYR A 235 -9.41 5.99 13.91
N ALA A 236 -9.68 5.94 15.22
CA ALA A 236 -9.47 7.07 16.11
C ALA A 236 -7.99 7.48 16.19
N GLU A 237 -7.07 6.51 16.32
CA GLU A 237 -5.63 6.74 16.27
C GLU A 237 -5.18 7.39 14.96
N MET A 238 -5.68 6.90 13.83
CA MET A 238 -5.41 7.48 12.52
C MET A 238 -5.91 8.93 12.42
N CYS A 239 -7.13 9.21 12.87
CA CYS A 239 -7.70 10.56 12.84
C CYS A 239 -6.93 11.54 13.72
N ASN A 240 -6.46 11.08 14.88
CA ASN A 240 -5.75 11.93 15.84
C ASN A 240 -4.32 12.27 15.40
N HIS A 241 -3.66 11.38 14.66
CA HIS A 241 -2.22 11.49 14.43
C HIS A 241 -1.82 11.60 12.95
N PHE A 242 -2.71 11.25 12.02
CA PHE A 242 -2.33 11.14 10.62
C PHE A 242 -3.17 11.96 9.65
N ILE A 243 -4.40 12.32 10.01
CA ILE A 243 -5.30 13.04 9.11
C ILE A 243 -5.45 14.49 9.55
N TYR A 244 -5.25 15.38 8.59
CA TYR A 244 -5.52 16.81 8.78
C TYR A 244 -6.94 17.15 8.33
N GLY A 245 -7.64 17.94 9.14
CA GLY A 245 -8.98 18.43 8.82
C GLY A 245 -10.10 17.58 9.40
N GLN A 246 -11.30 17.75 8.84
CA GLN A 246 -12.48 17.06 9.32
C GLN A 246 -12.63 15.67 8.71
N THR A 247 -12.95 14.71 9.57
CA THR A 247 -13.26 13.33 9.20
C THR A 247 -14.69 12.98 9.59
N LEU A 248 -15.24 11.92 8.99
CA LEU A 248 -16.49 11.32 9.42
C LEU A 248 -16.29 10.63 10.78
N SER A 249 -17.36 10.51 11.59
CA SER A 249 -17.34 9.55 12.69
C SER A 249 -17.20 8.12 12.13
N PHE A 250 -16.65 7.20 12.93
CA PHE A 250 -16.50 5.81 12.50
C PHE A 250 -17.83 5.17 12.07
N GLU A 251 -18.91 5.47 12.78
CA GLU A 251 -20.27 5.01 12.43
C GLU A 251 -20.67 5.48 11.01
N LYS A 252 -20.50 6.78 10.72
CA LYS A 252 -20.79 7.33 9.39
C LYS A 252 -19.88 6.79 8.31
N LEU A 253 -18.60 6.57 8.62
CA LEU A 253 -17.69 5.90 7.71
C LEU A 253 -18.22 4.51 7.34
N LEU A 254 -18.63 3.71 8.32
CA LEU A 254 -19.17 2.36 8.07
C LEU A 254 -20.48 2.37 7.27
N GLU A 255 -21.35 3.35 7.48
CA GLU A 255 -22.56 3.52 6.65
C GLU A 255 -22.17 3.74 5.19
N ARG A 256 -21.19 4.60 4.93
CA ARG A 256 -20.69 4.88 3.59
C ARG A 256 -20.00 3.65 2.95
N ILE A 257 -19.25 2.90 3.76
CA ILE A 257 -18.59 1.67 3.27
C ILE A 257 -19.60 0.58 2.94
N LYS A 258 -20.68 0.44 3.72
CA LYS A 258 -21.81 -0.46 3.37
C LYS A 258 -22.49 -0.03 2.08
N GLU A 259 -22.77 1.26 1.92
CA GLU A 259 -23.28 1.80 0.67
C GLU A 259 -22.36 1.49 -0.51
N LEU A 260 -21.04 1.65 -0.33
CA LEU A 260 -20.06 1.33 -1.35
C LEU A 260 -20.07 -0.15 -1.71
N GLN A 261 -20.13 -1.05 -0.73
CA GLN A 261 -20.22 -2.48 -0.97
C GLN A 261 -21.48 -2.85 -1.79
N ASP A 262 -22.61 -2.21 -1.51
CA ASP A 262 -23.82 -2.36 -2.30
C ASP A 262 -23.66 -1.86 -3.72
N ARG A 263 -22.89 -0.76 -3.93
CA ARG A 263 -22.55 -0.27 -5.26
C ARG A 263 -21.70 -1.29 -6.03
N PHE A 264 -20.69 -1.91 -5.40
CA PHE A 264 -19.89 -2.99 -5.98
C PHE A 264 -20.77 -4.16 -6.43
N ARG A 265 -21.70 -4.61 -5.57
CA ARG A 265 -22.59 -5.75 -5.86
C ARG A 265 -23.60 -5.48 -6.97
N LYS A 266 -23.87 -4.22 -7.27
CA LYS A 266 -24.84 -3.79 -8.32
C LYS A 266 -24.18 -3.28 -9.59
N ALA A 267 -22.86 -3.14 -9.59
CA ALA A 267 -22.15 -2.42 -10.65
C ALA A 267 -22.05 -3.21 -11.96
N PHE A 268 -22.08 -4.55 -11.90
CA PHE A 268 -21.82 -5.43 -13.05
C PHE A 268 -22.87 -6.54 -13.20
#